data_09492b941a2ec0d409fbd4a8ba67b17f
#
_entry.id   09492b941a2ec0d409fbd4a8ba67b17f
#
_cell.length_a   1.000
_cell.length_b   1.000
_cell.length_c   1.000
_cell.angle_alpha   90.00
_cell.angle_beta   90.00
_cell.angle_gamma   90.00
#
_symmetry.space_group_name_H-M   'P 1'
#
loop_
_entity.id
_entity.type
_entity.pdbx_description
1 polymer ?
#
loop_
_entity_poly.entity_id
_entity_poly.type
_entity_poly.pdbx_seq_one_letter_code
_entity_poly.pdbx_strand_id
1 'polypeptide(L)'
;MDKVLKVILIGAGNRGETYTDIMAQMSDKFKVIAVAEPIESRRNNIQKKHQIADNLCFEDWKPLLDLGKIADVAVISTMDKQHLEPTLKAISLQYDILLEKPVSPDPEECNKIADYAEQMGSKVIVCHVLRYTPFFITIKELINDGRLGDIISVNHEECVGNVHQSHSFVRGNWGNSKRSSCMLLQKSCHDMDILQWLIGKKCKKVQSFGTLSYFKEENAPKDAPDYCIQGCPKADTCPYNAVRLYLDDKENDWFRTTSTREANPTDEMVETALRTTQYGKCVFKCDNDVVDHQTVNMIFEDDITVTFTMNAFNKGGRFIHIMGTKGELHAAMDGLGTPITIYELSLIHIS
;
A
#
# COMPACT_ATOMS: atom_id res chain seq x y z
N MET A 1 -20.04 -27.55 9.85
CA MET A 1 -18.69 -26.95 9.85
C MET A 1 -18.53 -26.25 8.52
N ASP A 2 -18.20 -24.97 8.53
CA ASP A 2 -17.95 -24.23 7.31
C ASP A 2 -16.74 -24.84 6.58
N LYS A 3 -16.76 -24.83 5.26
CA LYS A 3 -15.68 -25.38 4.43
C LYS A 3 -14.40 -24.57 4.63
N VAL A 4 -13.29 -25.23 4.95
CA VAL A 4 -11.97 -24.59 4.94
C VAL A 4 -11.59 -24.25 3.48
N LEU A 5 -11.38 -22.96 3.19
CA LEU A 5 -11.00 -22.48 1.86
C LEU A 5 -9.52 -22.75 1.59
N LYS A 6 -9.23 -23.43 0.50
CA LYS A 6 -7.86 -23.63 0.01
C LYS A 6 -7.39 -22.37 -0.73
N VAL A 7 -6.14 -21.99 -0.51
CA VAL A 7 -5.55 -20.75 -1.04
C VAL A 7 -4.25 -21.06 -1.78
N ILE A 8 -4.05 -20.44 -2.94
CA ILE A 8 -2.75 -20.35 -3.60
C ILE A 8 -2.22 -18.92 -3.48
N LEU A 9 -0.91 -18.79 -3.27
CA LEU A 9 -0.22 -17.49 -3.19
C LEU A 9 0.64 -17.26 -4.44
N ILE A 10 0.45 -16.12 -5.09
CA ILE A 10 1.25 -15.64 -6.22
C ILE A 10 1.92 -14.34 -5.80
N GLY A 11 3.24 -14.40 -5.55
CA GLY A 11 4.04 -13.32 -4.96
C GLY A 11 4.09 -13.39 -3.42
N ALA A 12 5.23 -13.82 -2.89
CA ALA A 12 5.50 -13.95 -1.45
C ALA A 12 6.35 -12.78 -0.90
N GLY A 13 6.10 -11.57 -1.40
CA GLY A 13 6.63 -10.34 -0.82
C GLY A 13 5.95 -10.01 0.52
N ASN A 14 6.28 -8.86 1.09
CA ASN A 14 5.73 -8.41 2.39
C ASN A 14 4.21 -8.55 2.48
N ARG A 15 3.45 -8.18 1.44
CA ARG A 15 1.97 -8.26 1.46
C ARG A 15 1.47 -9.70 1.39
N GLY A 16 2.03 -10.50 0.48
CA GLY A 16 1.67 -11.93 0.36
C GLY A 16 1.93 -12.69 1.67
N GLU A 17 3.08 -12.45 2.30
CA GLU A 17 3.41 -13.03 3.61
C GLU A 17 2.41 -12.56 4.68
N THR A 18 2.14 -11.25 4.78
CA THR A 18 1.17 -10.70 5.76
C THR A 18 -0.20 -11.38 5.63
N TYR A 19 -0.72 -11.55 4.41
CA TYR A 19 -2.03 -12.19 4.22
C TYR A 19 -2.02 -13.66 4.62
N THR A 20 -0.98 -14.39 4.23
CA THR A 20 -0.89 -15.81 4.58
C THR A 20 -0.65 -16.03 6.06
N ASP A 21 0.03 -15.12 6.76
CA ASP A 21 0.19 -15.14 8.22
C ASP A 21 -1.15 -14.95 8.96
N ILE A 22 -1.96 -14.01 8.49
CA ILE A 22 -3.31 -13.83 9.02
C ILE A 22 -4.16 -15.09 8.75
N MET A 23 -4.07 -15.67 7.56
CA MET A 23 -4.78 -16.90 7.21
C MET A 23 -4.32 -18.09 8.08
N ALA A 24 -3.04 -18.18 8.45
CA ALA A 24 -2.54 -19.21 9.35
C ALA A 24 -3.15 -19.10 10.77
N GLN A 25 -3.40 -17.87 11.25
CA GLN A 25 -4.10 -17.63 12.52
C GLN A 25 -5.59 -18.01 12.46
N MET A 26 -6.15 -18.13 11.25
CA MET A 26 -7.53 -18.53 10.96
C MET A 26 -7.57 -19.90 10.27
N SER A 27 -6.81 -20.87 10.77
CA SER A 27 -6.63 -22.20 10.16
C SER A 27 -7.90 -23.03 10.07
N ASP A 28 -8.93 -22.68 10.83
CA ASP A 28 -10.30 -23.21 10.74
C ASP A 28 -11.05 -22.71 9.49
N LYS A 29 -10.59 -21.63 8.85
CA LYS A 29 -11.21 -21.00 7.67
C LYS A 29 -10.35 -21.10 6.43
N PHE A 30 -9.01 -21.05 6.54
CA PHE A 30 -8.10 -20.97 5.41
C PHE A 30 -6.95 -21.98 5.52
N LYS A 31 -6.50 -22.48 4.35
CA LYS A 31 -5.31 -23.31 4.21
C LYS A 31 -4.54 -22.90 2.96
N VAL A 32 -3.34 -22.35 3.13
CA VAL A 32 -2.42 -22.08 2.01
C VAL A 32 -1.81 -23.41 1.55
N ILE A 33 -1.98 -23.76 0.27
CA ILE A 33 -1.60 -25.07 -0.27
C ILE A 33 -0.54 -25.00 -1.35
N ALA A 34 -0.32 -23.85 -1.98
CA ALA A 34 0.70 -23.67 -3.02
C ALA A 34 1.22 -22.24 -3.03
N VAL A 35 2.44 -22.06 -3.52
CA VAL A 35 3.11 -20.76 -3.64
C VAL A 35 3.87 -20.65 -4.96
N ALA A 36 3.80 -19.46 -5.59
CA ALA A 36 4.66 -19.06 -6.70
C ALA A 36 5.41 -17.76 -6.30
N GLU A 37 6.74 -17.85 -6.23
CA GLU A 37 7.63 -16.74 -5.84
C GLU A 37 9.03 -16.96 -6.43
N PRO A 38 9.57 -16.04 -7.23
CA PRO A 38 10.88 -16.20 -7.84
C PRO A 38 12.04 -16.21 -6.85
N ILE A 39 11.91 -15.51 -5.71
CA ILE A 39 12.97 -15.43 -4.69
C ILE A 39 12.91 -16.68 -3.81
N GLU A 40 13.93 -17.50 -3.90
CA GLU A 40 13.99 -18.80 -3.22
C GLU A 40 13.79 -18.71 -1.71
N SER A 41 14.47 -17.79 -1.04
CA SER A 41 14.36 -17.63 0.42
C SER A 41 12.93 -17.29 0.87
N ARG A 42 12.21 -16.44 0.13
CA ARG A 42 10.81 -16.12 0.39
C ARG A 42 9.89 -17.30 0.11
N ARG A 43 10.10 -17.98 -1.01
CA ARG A 43 9.35 -19.19 -1.37
C ARG A 43 9.50 -20.28 -0.30
N ASN A 44 10.74 -20.55 0.13
CA ASN A 44 11.04 -21.53 1.16
C ASN A 44 10.47 -21.13 2.54
N ASN A 45 10.45 -19.84 2.87
CA ASN A 45 9.82 -19.35 4.10
C ASN A 45 8.31 -19.65 4.14
N ILE A 46 7.59 -19.32 3.06
CA ILE A 46 6.16 -19.64 2.94
C ILE A 46 5.91 -21.15 2.92
N GLN A 47 6.71 -21.90 2.16
CA GLN A 47 6.62 -23.35 2.12
C GLN A 47 6.72 -23.97 3.53
N LYS A 48 7.74 -23.60 4.28
CA LYS A 48 7.98 -24.11 5.65
C LYS A 48 6.86 -23.70 6.60
N LYS A 49 6.45 -22.43 6.56
CA LYS A 49 5.43 -21.87 7.45
C LYS A 49 4.06 -22.55 7.28
N HIS A 50 3.68 -22.83 6.03
CA HIS A 50 2.38 -23.43 5.70
C HIS A 50 2.44 -24.93 5.38
N GLN A 51 3.62 -25.57 5.52
CA GLN A 51 3.83 -26.99 5.25
C GLN A 51 3.38 -27.39 3.84
N ILE A 52 3.75 -26.57 2.84
CA ILE A 52 3.39 -26.80 1.43
C ILE A 52 4.28 -27.91 0.86
N ALA A 53 3.68 -28.85 0.13
CA ALA A 53 4.41 -29.92 -0.54
C ALA A 53 5.36 -29.38 -1.62
N ASP A 54 6.55 -29.99 -1.79
CA ASP A 54 7.59 -29.51 -2.72
C ASP A 54 7.08 -29.30 -4.13
N ASN A 55 6.23 -30.20 -4.62
CA ASN A 55 5.63 -30.13 -5.95
C ASN A 55 4.55 -29.05 -6.13
N LEU A 56 4.26 -28.27 -5.08
CA LEU A 56 3.34 -27.12 -5.08
C LEU A 56 4.06 -25.79 -4.80
N CYS A 57 5.39 -25.77 -4.91
CA CYS A 57 6.26 -24.60 -4.79
C CYS A 57 6.88 -24.27 -6.14
N PHE A 58 6.60 -23.08 -6.67
CA PHE A 58 6.98 -22.67 -8.01
C PHE A 58 7.76 -21.36 -8.00
N GLU A 59 8.66 -21.17 -8.96
CA GLU A 59 9.37 -19.90 -9.17
C GLU A 59 8.53 -18.89 -9.96
N ASP A 60 7.60 -19.39 -10.77
CA ASP A 60 6.72 -18.60 -11.62
C ASP A 60 5.26 -19.02 -11.42
N TRP A 61 4.34 -18.10 -11.61
CA TRP A 61 2.91 -18.33 -11.46
C TRP A 61 2.32 -19.19 -12.60
N LYS A 62 2.95 -19.22 -13.78
CA LYS A 62 2.44 -19.94 -14.95
C LYS A 62 2.34 -21.45 -14.69
N PRO A 63 3.41 -22.15 -14.27
CA PRO A 63 3.32 -23.57 -13.95
C PRO A 63 2.32 -23.86 -12.82
N LEU A 64 2.17 -22.96 -11.85
CA LEU A 64 1.17 -23.12 -10.79
C LEU A 64 -0.25 -23.09 -11.35
N LEU A 65 -0.59 -22.09 -12.18
CA LEU A 65 -1.92 -21.96 -12.76
C LEU A 65 -2.19 -22.95 -13.92
N ASP A 66 -1.15 -23.54 -14.50
CA ASP A 66 -1.30 -24.62 -15.50
C ASP A 66 -1.76 -25.95 -14.87
N LEU A 67 -1.67 -26.10 -13.54
CA LEU A 67 -2.32 -27.21 -12.82
C LEU A 67 -3.87 -27.13 -12.84
N GLY A 68 -4.44 -26.04 -13.35
CA GLY A 68 -5.88 -25.77 -13.29
C GLY A 68 -6.33 -25.26 -11.92
N LYS A 69 -7.62 -25.42 -11.60
CA LYS A 69 -8.19 -24.99 -10.31
C LYS A 69 -7.92 -26.00 -9.21
N ILE A 70 -6.87 -25.80 -8.42
CA ILE A 70 -6.49 -26.66 -7.28
C ILE A 70 -6.93 -26.11 -5.92
N ALA A 71 -7.40 -24.85 -5.87
CA ALA A 71 -7.82 -24.15 -4.67
C ALA A 71 -9.10 -23.31 -4.89
N ASP A 72 -9.63 -22.75 -3.83
CA ASP A 72 -10.81 -21.90 -3.90
C ASP A 72 -10.42 -20.43 -4.21
N VAL A 73 -9.33 -19.95 -3.62
CA VAL A 73 -8.88 -18.55 -3.68
C VAL A 73 -7.46 -18.46 -4.21
N ALA A 74 -7.22 -17.48 -5.09
CA ALA A 74 -5.89 -17.04 -5.49
C ALA A 74 -5.59 -15.68 -4.87
N VAL A 75 -4.51 -15.58 -4.07
CA VAL A 75 -3.96 -14.31 -3.59
C VAL A 75 -2.89 -13.86 -4.59
N ILE A 76 -3.08 -12.69 -5.20
CA ILE A 76 -2.14 -12.12 -6.19
C ILE A 76 -1.54 -10.86 -5.58
N SER A 77 -0.26 -10.93 -5.20
CA SER A 77 0.51 -9.88 -4.53
C SER A 77 1.89 -9.70 -5.15
N THR A 78 1.95 -9.78 -6.46
CA THR A 78 3.12 -9.47 -7.29
C THR A 78 3.36 -7.95 -7.36
N MET A 79 4.29 -7.50 -8.19
CA MET A 79 4.44 -6.08 -8.47
C MET A 79 3.29 -5.59 -9.36
N ASP A 80 2.87 -4.34 -9.16
CA ASP A 80 1.68 -3.73 -9.78
C ASP A 80 1.58 -3.90 -11.31
N LYS A 81 2.70 -3.81 -12.04
CA LYS A 81 2.74 -4.04 -13.50
C LYS A 81 2.62 -5.53 -13.88
N GLN A 82 2.61 -6.42 -12.91
CA GLN A 82 2.54 -7.87 -13.12
C GLN A 82 1.19 -8.45 -12.66
N HIS A 83 0.21 -7.63 -12.32
CA HIS A 83 -1.09 -8.09 -11.84
C HIS A 83 -1.98 -8.65 -12.95
N LEU A 84 -1.95 -8.07 -14.15
CA LEU A 84 -2.90 -8.37 -15.22
C LEU A 84 -2.94 -9.86 -15.59
N GLU A 85 -1.80 -10.41 -16.06
CA GLU A 85 -1.77 -11.76 -16.64
C GLU A 85 -2.17 -12.87 -15.65
N PRO A 86 -1.59 -12.92 -14.41
CA PRO A 86 -1.98 -13.95 -13.45
C PRO A 86 -3.44 -13.78 -13.01
N THR A 87 -3.96 -12.53 -12.95
CA THR A 87 -5.35 -12.26 -12.59
C THR A 87 -6.31 -12.79 -13.67
N LEU A 88 -6.07 -12.47 -14.94
CA LEU A 88 -6.90 -12.97 -16.04
C LEU A 88 -6.86 -14.52 -16.13
N LYS A 89 -5.68 -15.12 -15.95
CA LYS A 89 -5.57 -16.58 -15.93
C LYS A 89 -6.33 -17.19 -14.75
N ALA A 90 -6.23 -16.62 -13.55
CA ALA A 90 -6.96 -17.10 -12.38
C ALA A 90 -8.49 -16.94 -12.54
N ILE A 91 -8.96 -15.83 -13.15
CA ILE A 91 -10.37 -15.64 -13.53
C ILE A 91 -10.83 -16.75 -14.48
N SER A 92 -10.05 -17.04 -15.54
CA SER A 92 -10.39 -18.09 -16.51
C SER A 92 -10.52 -19.49 -15.88
N LEU A 93 -9.82 -19.72 -14.78
CA LEU A 93 -9.87 -20.93 -13.98
C LEU A 93 -10.94 -20.90 -12.87
N GLN A 94 -11.75 -19.83 -12.81
CA GLN A 94 -12.83 -19.67 -11.82
C GLN A 94 -12.36 -19.62 -10.36
N TYR A 95 -11.18 -19.06 -10.08
CA TYR A 95 -10.78 -18.72 -8.73
C TYR A 95 -11.56 -17.50 -8.22
N ASP A 96 -11.88 -17.46 -6.94
CA ASP A 96 -12.07 -16.19 -6.24
C ASP A 96 -10.70 -15.56 -6.00
N ILE A 97 -10.58 -14.24 -6.19
CA ILE A 97 -9.27 -13.58 -6.23
C ILE A 97 -9.19 -12.49 -5.16
N LEU A 98 -8.11 -12.52 -4.39
CA LEU A 98 -7.66 -11.40 -3.55
C LEU A 98 -6.48 -10.74 -4.27
N LEU A 99 -6.70 -9.54 -4.83
CA LEU A 99 -5.74 -8.82 -5.67
C LEU A 99 -5.14 -7.64 -4.91
N GLU A 100 -3.81 -7.56 -4.83
CA GLU A 100 -3.13 -6.41 -4.23
C GLU A 100 -3.36 -5.11 -5.03
N LYS A 101 -3.33 -4.02 -4.28
CA LYS A 101 -3.41 -2.66 -4.84
C LYS A 101 -2.02 -2.14 -5.28
N PRO A 102 -1.97 -1.23 -6.24
CA PRO A 102 -3.03 -0.84 -7.18
C PRO A 102 -3.32 -1.99 -8.16
N VAL A 103 -4.55 -2.06 -8.65
CA VAL A 103 -4.95 -3.12 -9.59
C VAL A 103 -4.03 -3.17 -10.80
N SER A 104 -3.75 -2.04 -11.41
CA SER A 104 -2.74 -1.82 -12.45
C SER A 104 -2.39 -0.33 -12.53
N PRO A 105 -1.19 0.02 -13.00
CA PRO A 105 -0.85 1.38 -13.43
C PRO A 105 -1.63 1.87 -14.66
N ASP A 106 -2.16 0.96 -15.45
CA ASP A 106 -2.91 1.24 -16.69
C ASP A 106 -4.42 1.08 -16.43
N PRO A 107 -5.23 2.15 -16.65
CA PRO A 107 -6.67 2.07 -16.48
C PRO A 107 -7.36 1.08 -17.45
N GLU A 108 -6.79 0.85 -18.64
CA GLU A 108 -7.35 -0.14 -19.57
C GLU A 108 -7.18 -1.56 -19.04
N GLU A 109 -6.07 -1.85 -18.34
CA GLU A 109 -5.87 -3.14 -17.67
C GLU A 109 -6.83 -3.32 -16.50
N CYS A 110 -7.12 -2.25 -15.76
CA CYS A 110 -8.13 -2.28 -14.70
C CYS A 110 -9.50 -2.65 -15.27
N ASN A 111 -9.90 -2.03 -16.39
CA ASN A 111 -11.15 -2.34 -17.07
C ASN A 111 -11.17 -3.78 -17.59
N LYS A 112 -10.08 -4.26 -18.21
CA LYS A 112 -9.98 -5.66 -18.68
C LYS A 112 -10.21 -6.68 -17.57
N ILE A 113 -9.63 -6.42 -16.38
CA ILE A 113 -9.82 -7.30 -15.22
C ILE A 113 -11.28 -7.26 -14.76
N ALA A 114 -11.88 -6.06 -14.65
CA ALA A 114 -13.25 -5.90 -14.21
C ALA A 114 -14.25 -6.56 -15.17
N ASP A 115 -14.15 -6.25 -16.47
CA ASP A 115 -15.03 -6.77 -17.51
C ASP A 115 -14.92 -8.31 -17.61
N TYR A 116 -13.69 -8.83 -17.53
CA TYR A 116 -13.49 -10.27 -17.63
C TYR A 116 -13.99 -11.01 -16.37
N ALA A 117 -13.80 -10.41 -15.18
CA ALA A 117 -14.35 -10.95 -13.95
C ALA A 117 -15.90 -10.99 -13.99
N GLU A 118 -16.53 -9.93 -14.47
CA GLU A 118 -17.99 -9.88 -14.66
C GLU A 118 -18.46 -10.95 -15.67
N GLN A 119 -17.83 -11.00 -16.83
CA GLN A 119 -18.14 -12.01 -17.87
C GLN A 119 -18.05 -13.44 -17.35
N MET A 120 -17.06 -13.74 -16.53
CA MET A 120 -16.81 -15.09 -16.02
C MET A 120 -17.53 -15.36 -14.68
N GLY A 121 -18.18 -14.39 -14.08
CA GLY A 121 -18.82 -14.50 -12.76
C GLY A 121 -17.82 -14.75 -11.63
N SER A 122 -16.57 -14.35 -11.77
CA SER A 122 -15.52 -14.49 -10.76
C SER A 122 -15.52 -13.31 -9.81
N LYS A 123 -15.25 -13.57 -8.52
CA LYS A 123 -15.11 -12.51 -7.51
C LYS A 123 -13.66 -12.04 -7.47
N VAL A 124 -13.44 -10.75 -7.72
CA VAL A 124 -12.15 -10.09 -7.52
C VAL A 124 -12.30 -9.05 -6.41
N ILE A 125 -11.60 -9.28 -5.30
CA ILE A 125 -11.56 -8.37 -4.15
C ILE A 125 -10.21 -7.69 -4.17
N VAL A 126 -10.22 -6.35 -4.32
CA VAL A 126 -9.01 -5.53 -4.26
C VAL A 126 -8.64 -5.24 -2.81
N CYS A 127 -7.36 -5.34 -2.47
CA CYS A 127 -6.83 -5.15 -1.10
C CYS A 127 -6.84 -3.68 -0.65
N HIS A 128 -7.99 -3.03 -0.71
CA HIS A 128 -8.21 -1.71 -0.11
C HIS A 128 -8.44 -1.85 1.41
N VAL A 129 -7.38 -2.27 2.09
CA VAL A 129 -7.43 -2.71 3.50
C VAL A 129 -7.91 -1.64 4.48
N LEU A 130 -7.81 -0.35 4.15
CA LEU A 130 -8.26 0.73 5.04
C LEU A 130 -9.76 0.69 5.30
N ARG A 131 -10.58 0.24 4.35
CA ARG A 131 -12.03 0.07 4.54
C ARG A 131 -12.39 -0.86 5.70
N TYR A 132 -11.50 -1.78 6.04
CA TYR A 132 -11.69 -2.80 7.06
C TYR A 132 -11.04 -2.45 8.41
N THR A 133 -10.45 -1.26 8.52
CA THR A 133 -9.93 -0.79 9.82
C THR A 133 -11.07 -0.31 10.71
N PRO A 134 -11.02 -0.58 12.03
CA PRO A 134 -12.03 -0.07 12.96
C PRO A 134 -12.25 1.44 12.84
N PHE A 135 -11.18 2.20 12.59
CA PHE A 135 -11.22 3.64 12.42
C PHE A 135 -12.16 4.07 11.27
N PHE A 136 -11.94 3.57 10.06
CA PHE A 136 -12.77 3.96 8.92
C PHE A 136 -14.16 3.31 8.91
N ILE A 137 -14.30 2.11 9.48
CA ILE A 137 -15.61 1.49 9.71
C ILE A 137 -16.46 2.40 10.61
N THR A 138 -15.90 2.85 11.74
CA THR A 138 -16.62 3.77 12.66
C THR A 138 -17.02 5.07 11.97
N ILE A 139 -16.13 5.68 11.19
CA ILE A 139 -16.48 6.90 10.43
C ILE A 139 -17.63 6.61 9.45
N LYS A 140 -17.60 5.48 8.75
CA LYS A 140 -18.68 5.11 7.80
C LYS A 140 -20.00 4.88 8.51
N GLU A 141 -20.00 4.25 9.68
CA GLU A 141 -21.18 4.07 10.51
C GLU A 141 -21.76 5.42 10.97
N LEU A 142 -20.92 6.34 11.45
CA LEU A 142 -21.33 7.68 11.87
C LEU A 142 -21.91 8.52 10.73
N ILE A 143 -21.41 8.35 9.50
CA ILE A 143 -22.03 8.96 8.31
C ILE A 143 -23.42 8.33 8.03
N ASN A 144 -23.50 7.00 8.08
CA ASN A 144 -24.74 6.27 7.80
C ASN A 144 -25.84 6.51 8.85
N ASP A 145 -25.48 6.79 10.10
CA ASP A 145 -26.39 7.15 11.19
C ASP A 145 -27.07 8.51 10.96
N GLY A 146 -26.64 9.28 9.95
CA GLY A 146 -27.23 10.57 9.59
C GLY A 146 -26.95 11.72 10.54
N ARG A 147 -26.02 11.57 11.49
CA ARG A 147 -25.62 12.62 12.45
C ARG A 147 -24.99 13.82 11.77
N LEU A 148 -24.29 13.59 10.66
CA LEU A 148 -23.70 14.67 9.85
C LEU A 148 -24.69 15.29 8.87
N GLY A 149 -25.85 14.64 8.62
CA GLY A 149 -26.74 15.01 7.52
C GLY A 149 -26.14 14.67 6.15
N ASP A 150 -26.43 15.48 5.14
CA ASP A 150 -25.83 15.33 3.82
C ASP A 150 -24.40 15.87 3.84
N ILE A 151 -23.45 15.09 3.31
CA ILE A 151 -22.03 15.52 3.21
C ILE A 151 -21.95 16.67 2.21
N ILE A 152 -21.33 17.78 2.61
CA ILE A 152 -21.07 18.95 1.77
C ILE A 152 -19.64 19.03 1.32
N SER A 153 -18.68 18.81 2.25
CA SER A 153 -17.27 18.82 1.89
C SER A 153 -16.42 17.91 2.77
N VAL A 154 -15.27 17.47 2.23
CA VAL A 154 -14.31 16.66 2.96
C VAL A 154 -12.89 17.20 2.75
N ASN A 155 -12.13 17.32 3.83
CA ASN A 155 -10.69 17.51 3.80
C ASN A 155 -10.02 16.23 4.31
N HIS A 156 -9.07 15.69 3.55
CA HIS A 156 -8.36 14.47 3.92
C HIS A 156 -6.86 14.62 3.70
N GLU A 157 -6.06 14.09 4.61
CA GLU A 157 -4.60 14.17 4.54
C GLU A 157 -3.98 12.79 4.72
N GLU A 158 -3.05 12.45 3.83
CA GLU A 158 -2.09 11.36 3.99
C GLU A 158 -0.73 11.94 4.36
N CYS A 159 -0.38 11.82 5.61
CA CYS A 159 0.93 12.14 6.13
C CYS A 159 1.82 10.89 6.01
N VAL A 160 2.64 10.81 4.95
CA VAL A 160 3.43 9.58 4.66
C VAL A 160 4.49 9.33 5.73
N GLY A 161 5.06 10.39 6.28
CA GLY A 161 6.23 10.31 7.16
C GLY A 161 7.54 10.34 6.37
N ASN A 162 8.46 11.20 6.81
CA ASN A 162 9.69 11.48 6.07
C ASN A 162 10.60 10.24 5.89
N VAL A 163 10.69 9.38 6.91
CA VAL A 163 11.50 8.16 6.86
C VAL A 163 10.85 7.13 5.93
N HIS A 164 9.52 6.95 6.02
CA HIS A 164 8.78 6.06 5.12
C HIS A 164 8.88 6.53 3.66
N GLN A 165 8.74 7.84 3.41
CA GLN A 165 8.94 8.41 2.07
C GLN A 165 10.34 8.07 1.54
N SER A 166 11.38 8.32 2.34
CA SER A 166 12.77 8.07 1.93
C SER A 166 13.05 6.60 1.62
N HIS A 167 12.44 5.69 2.40
CA HIS A 167 12.56 4.24 2.21
C HIS A 167 11.84 3.75 0.96
N SER A 168 10.54 4.05 0.84
CA SER A 168 9.66 3.43 -0.16
C SER A 168 9.62 4.19 -1.48
N PHE A 169 9.58 5.53 -1.41
CA PHE A 169 9.29 6.42 -2.54
C PHE A 169 10.48 7.28 -2.98
N VAL A 170 11.66 7.02 -2.43
CA VAL A 170 12.95 7.58 -2.89
C VAL A 170 13.89 6.44 -3.25
N ARG A 171 14.31 5.62 -2.28
CA ARG A 171 15.22 4.48 -2.48
C ARG A 171 14.54 3.25 -3.04
N GLY A 172 13.30 3.01 -2.62
CA GLY A 172 12.55 1.80 -2.93
C GLY A 172 12.04 1.73 -4.37
N ASN A 173 11.38 0.62 -4.66
CA ASN A 173 10.84 0.34 -5.99
C ASN A 173 9.85 1.40 -6.46
N TRP A 174 9.09 1.99 -5.54
CA TRP A 174 8.05 2.98 -5.83
C TRP A 174 8.58 4.41 -6.00
N GLY A 175 9.89 4.62 -5.88
CA GLY A 175 10.53 5.92 -6.09
C GLY A 175 10.56 6.38 -7.54
N ASN A 176 10.39 5.47 -8.50
CA ASN A 176 10.48 5.80 -9.92
C ASN A 176 9.25 5.31 -10.69
N SER A 177 8.56 6.25 -11.35
CA SER A 177 7.31 6.01 -12.07
C SER A 177 7.43 5.01 -13.22
N LYS A 178 8.62 4.90 -13.83
CA LYS A 178 8.88 3.91 -14.89
C LYS A 178 8.96 2.49 -14.35
N ARG A 179 9.44 2.30 -13.11
CA ARG A 179 9.46 0.99 -12.46
C ARG A 179 8.11 0.61 -11.87
N SER A 180 7.37 1.58 -11.37
CA SER A 180 6.06 1.37 -10.76
C SER A 180 4.99 2.27 -11.36
N SER A 181 4.53 3.29 -10.65
CA SER A 181 3.59 4.30 -11.14
C SER A 181 3.74 5.62 -10.35
N CYS A 182 2.84 6.59 -10.58
CA CYS A 182 2.85 7.85 -9.83
C CYS A 182 2.46 7.65 -8.34
N MET A 183 2.89 8.60 -7.50
CA MET A 183 2.67 8.57 -6.04
C MET A 183 1.18 8.46 -5.66
N LEU A 184 0.30 9.16 -6.38
CA LEU A 184 -1.14 9.11 -6.14
C LEU A 184 -1.69 7.69 -6.27
N LEU A 185 -1.21 6.92 -7.24
CA LEU A 185 -1.64 5.55 -7.46
C LEU A 185 -0.94 4.58 -6.51
N GLN A 186 0.38 4.73 -6.26
CA GLN A 186 1.14 3.81 -5.42
C GLN A 186 0.76 3.88 -3.94
N LYS A 187 0.65 5.08 -3.42
CA LYS A 187 0.38 5.33 -2.00
C LYS A 187 -1.06 5.73 -1.76
N SER A 188 -1.52 6.76 -2.44
CA SER A 188 -2.79 7.41 -2.13
C SER A 188 -4.00 6.79 -2.83
N CYS A 189 -3.83 5.67 -3.55
CA CYS A 189 -4.98 4.90 -4.02
C CYS A 189 -5.86 4.43 -2.85
N HIS A 190 -5.27 4.17 -1.69
CA HIS A 190 -6.02 3.89 -0.46
C HIS A 190 -6.91 5.07 -0.04
N ASP A 191 -6.38 6.29 -0.17
CA ASP A 191 -7.07 7.51 0.25
C ASP A 191 -8.17 7.87 -0.75
N MET A 192 -7.90 7.72 -2.05
CA MET A 192 -8.91 7.88 -3.10
C MET A 192 -10.06 6.87 -2.94
N ASP A 193 -9.74 5.63 -2.62
CA ASP A 193 -10.70 4.57 -2.34
C ASP A 193 -11.56 4.88 -1.10
N ILE A 194 -10.93 5.30 -0.01
CA ILE A 194 -11.63 5.68 1.23
C ILE A 194 -12.58 6.84 1.00
N LEU A 195 -12.15 7.89 0.28
CA LEU A 195 -13.00 9.03 -0.05
C LEU A 195 -14.21 8.60 -0.87
N GLN A 196 -13.98 7.79 -1.92
CA GLN A 196 -15.06 7.24 -2.75
C GLN A 196 -16.05 6.39 -1.93
N TRP A 197 -15.53 5.56 -1.02
CA TRP A 197 -16.34 4.67 -0.18
C TRP A 197 -17.11 5.42 0.90
N LEU A 198 -16.50 6.39 1.58
CA LEU A 198 -17.16 7.17 2.63
C LEU A 198 -18.28 8.02 2.04
N ILE A 199 -18.01 8.73 0.95
CA ILE A 199 -18.97 9.62 0.29
C ILE A 199 -20.09 8.81 -0.39
N GLY A 200 -19.77 7.67 -1.01
CA GLY A 200 -20.74 6.80 -1.69
C GLY A 200 -21.30 7.39 -2.99
N LYS A 201 -20.63 8.38 -3.59
CA LYS A 201 -21.01 9.07 -4.84
C LYS A 201 -19.85 8.97 -5.84
N LYS A 202 -20.13 9.21 -7.13
CA LYS A 202 -19.11 9.20 -8.18
C LYS A 202 -18.36 10.54 -8.24
N CYS A 203 -17.04 10.48 -8.41
CA CYS A 203 -16.24 11.66 -8.69
C CYS A 203 -16.50 12.14 -10.13
N LYS A 204 -16.87 13.40 -10.30
CA LYS A 204 -17.16 14.04 -11.60
C LYS A 204 -15.97 14.82 -12.17
N LYS A 205 -15.18 15.45 -11.30
CA LYS A 205 -14.06 16.30 -11.70
C LYS A 205 -12.90 16.11 -10.74
N VAL A 206 -11.69 16.12 -11.28
CA VAL A 206 -10.46 16.06 -10.50
C VAL A 206 -9.43 17.04 -11.06
N GLN A 207 -8.70 17.69 -10.15
CA GLN A 207 -7.56 18.55 -10.47
C GLN A 207 -6.46 18.23 -9.46
N SER A 208 -5.22 18.15 -9.92
CA SER A 208 -4.11 17.81 -9.03
C SER A 208 -2.86 18.65 -9.33
N PHE A 209 -2.17 19.04 -8.28
CA PHE A 209 -0.87 19.70 -8.32
C PHE A 209 0.08 18.96 -7.37
N GLY A 210 1.26 18.63 -7.87
CA GLY A 210 2.28 17.97 -7.05
C GLY A 210 3.65 18.12 -7.69
N THR A 211 4.70 18.05 -6.87
CA THR A 211 6.07 18.16 -7.34
C THR A 211 7.02 17.38 -6.46
N LEU A 212 8.18 17.06 -6.99
CA LEU A 212 9.35 16.60 -6.26
C LEU A 212 10.20 17.83 -5.96
N SER A 213 10.29 18.24 -4.69
CA SER A 213 10.99 19.46 -4.30
C SER A 213 12.29 19.19 -3.55
N TYR A 214 12.28 18.20 -2.65
CA TYR A 214 13.35 18.07 -1.66
C TYR A 214 14.33 16.94 -1.97
N PHE A 215 13.87 15.77 -2.37
CA PHE A 215 14.71 14.59 -2.61
C PHE A 215 15.35 14.64 -3.99
N LYS A 216 16.22 15.64 -4.21
CA LYS A 216 16.92 15.93 -5.45
C LYS A 216 18.41 16.15 -5.20
N GLU A 217 19.23 15.96 -6.22
CA GLU A 217 20.68 16.09 -6.15
C GLU A 217 21.14 17.50 -5.74
N GLU A 218 20.43 18.55 -6.16
CA GLU A 218 20.72 19.94 -5.80
C GLU A 218 20.62 20.20 -4.28
N ASN A 219 19.90 19.37 -3.54
CA ASN A 219 19.75 19.44 -2.09
C ASN A 219 20.71 18.51 -1.34
N ALA A 220 21.58 17.78 -2.05
CA ALA A 220 22.57 16.93 -1.40
C ALA A 220 23.54 17.77 -0.57
N PRO A 221 23.88 17.33 0.66
CA PRO A 221 24.94 17.99 1.43
C PRO A 221 26.23 18.01 0.63
N LYS A 222 26.98 19.12 0.77
CA LYS A 222 28.30 19.23 0.16
C LYS A 222 29.17 18.05 0.60
N ASP A 223 29.89 17.47 -0.34
CA ASP A 223 30.79 16.31 -0.14
C ASP A 223 30.05 15.02 0.29
N ALA A 224 28.73 14.93 0.13
CA ALA A 224 27.98 13.69 0.36
C ALA A 224 28.39 12.64 -0.70
N PRO A 225 28.81 11.43 -0.26
CA PRO A 225 29.14 10.33 -1.18
C PRO A 225 27.86 9.81 -1.86
N ASP A 226 28.03 8.96 -2.87
CA ASP A 226 26.88 8.34 -3.55
C ASP A 226 26.14 7.34 -2.65
N TYR A 227 26.87 6.66 -1.79
CA TYR A 227 26.34 5.70 -0.81
C TYR A 227 26.64 6.14 0.62
N CYS A 228 25.64 6.09 1.51
CA CYS A 228 25.79 6.49 2.91
C CYS A 228 26.92 5.76 3.64
N ILE A 229 27.13 4.49 3.32
CA ILE A 229 28.17 3.63 3.92
C ILE A 229 29.60 4.04 3.55
N GLN A 230 29.79 4.95 2.61
CA GLN A 230 31.11 5.43 2.17
C GLN A 230 31.67 6.56 3.06
N GLY A 231 31.10 6.81 4.23
CA GLY A 231 31.60 7.82 5.17
C GLY A 231 31.02 9.22 4.90
N CYS A 232 29.71 9.37 4.91
CA CYS A 232 29.06 10.65 4.73
C CYS A 232 29.39 11.63 5.87
N PRO A 233 29.85 12.87 5.59
CA PRO A 233 30.18 13.86 6.63
C PRO A 233 28.96 14.35 7.43
N LYS A 234 27.75 14.01 6.98
CA LYS A 234 26.47 14.31 7.66
C LYS A 234 25.82 13.08 8.29
N ALA A 235 26.54 11.96 8.44
CA ALA A 235 25.98 10.69 8.91
C ALA A 235 25.23 10.86 10.25
N ASP A 236 25.79 11.59 11.21
CA ASP A 236 25.22 11.74 12.56
C ASP A 236 23.95 12.58 12.61
N THR A 237 23.82 13.54 11.71
CA THR A 237 22.70 14.51 11.73
C THR A 237 21.65 14.26 10.64
N CYS A 238 21.94 13.42 9.65
CA CYS A 238 21.03 13.13 8.56
C CYS A 238 19.91 12.17 9.02
N PRO A 239 18.64 12.58 8.96
CA PRO A 239 17.51 11.70 9.34
C PRO A 239 17.36 10.50 8.39
N TYR A 240 17.96 10.57 7.22
CA TYR A 240 17.87 9.56 6.15
C TYR A 240 19.15 8.71 6.03
N ASN A 241 20.05 8.71 7.02
CA ASN A 241 21.25 7.90 6.94
C ASN A 241 20.92 6.41 6.80
N ALA A 242 21.32 5.81 5.66
CA ALA A 242 20.96 4.43 5.36
C ALA A 242 21.60 3.42 6.34
N VAL A 243 22.82 3.68 6.82
CA VAL A 243 23.46 2.80 7.80
C VAL A 243 22.64 2.74 9.07
N ARG A 244 22.25 3.90 9.61
CA ARG A 244 21.43 3.97 10.82
C ARG A 244 20.05 3.32 10.62
N LEU A 245 19.38 3.56 9.48
CA LEU A 245 18.02 3.09 9.24
C LEU A 245 17.93 1.59 8.93
N TYR A 246 18.96 1.00 8.31
CA TYR A 246 18.89 -0.38 7.81
C TYR A 246 19.82 -1.34 8.55
N LEU A 247 21.00 -0.87 8.98
CA LEU A 247 22.01 -1.73 9.60
C LEU A 247 22.01 -1.62 11.13
N ASP A 248 21.92 -0.40 11.69
CA ASP A 248 21.99 -0.17 13.13
C ASP A 248 20.64 -0.42 13.81
N ASP A 249 19.52 -0.05 13.16
CA ASP A 249 18.16 -0.34 13.66
C ASP A 249 17.81 -1.81 13.41
N LYS A 250 18.09 -2.66 14.41
CA LYS A 250 17.85 -4.10 14.36
C LYS A 250 16.36 -4.47 14.53
N GLU A 251 15.56 -3.57 15.05
CA GLU A 251 14.15 -3.81 15.34
C GLU A 251 13.26 -3.58 14.10
N ASN A 252 13.79 -2.91 13.07
CA ASN A 252 13.04 -2.60 11.87
C ASN A 252 13.20 -3.70 10.79
N ASP A 253 12.59 -4.84 11.04
CA ASP A 253 12.60 -5.98 10.11
C ASP A 253 12.10 -5.61 8.71
N TRP A 254 11.09 -4.73 8.62
CA TRP A 254 10.57 -4.31 7.33
C TRP A 254 11.63 -3.65 6.44
N PHE A 255 12.45 -2.76 7.00
CA PHE A 255 13.51 -2.09 6.25
C PHE A 255 14.59 -3.06 5.81
N ARG A 256 14.96 -3.97 6.69
CA ARG A 256 16.00 -4.97 6.45
C ARG A 256 15.57 -6.00 5.39
N THR A 257 14.38 -6.59 5.53
CA THR A 257 13.83 -7.56 4.58
C THR A 257 13.55 -6.94 3.20
N THR A 258 13.13 -5.66 3.17
CA THR A 258 12.87 -4.97 1.90
C THR A 258 14.18 -4.64 1.17
N SER A 259 15.20 -4.16 1.87
CA SER A 259 16.48 -3.77 1.27
C SER A 259 17.28 -4.94 0.72
N THR A 260 17.22 -6.09 1.38
CA THR A 260 17.91 -7.32 0.98
C THR A 260 17.08 -8.21 0.07
N ARG A 261 15.76 -8.08 0.12
CA ARG A 261 14.76 -8.99 -0.46
C ARG A 261 14.75 -10.39 0.17
N GLU A 262 15.43 -10.57 1.28
CA GLU A 262 15.52 -11.83 2.02
C GLU A 262 14.46 -11.89 3.13
N ALA A 263 13.95 -13.10 3.43
CA ALA A 263 12.98 -13.29 4.51
C ALA A 263 13.64 -13.11 5.91
N ASN A 264 14.90 -13.50 6.05
CA ASN A 264 15.64 -13.43 7.33
C ASN A 264 17.06 -12.86 7.06
N PRO A 265 17.20 -11.53 6.89
CA PRO A 265 18.47 -10.93 6.52
C PRO A 265 19.48 -10.89 7.65
N THR A 266 20.73 -11.30 7.37
CA THR A 266 21.88 -11.07 8.25
C THR A 266 22.40 -9.64 8.09
N ASP A 267 23.24 -9.19 9.03
CA ASP A 267 23.89 -7.88 8.93
C ASP A 267 24.79 -7.77 7.69
N GLU A 268 25.48 -8.84 7.32
CA GLU A 268 26.33 -8.90 6.12
C GLU A 268 25.50 -8.73 4.83
N MET A 269 24.31 -9.33 4.78
CA MET A 269 23.38 -9.15 3.65
C MET A 269 22.91 -7.70 3.56
N VAL A 270 22.54 -7.10 4.69
CA VAL A 270 22.15 -5.69 4.76
C VAL A 270 23.30 -4.79 4.34
N GLU A 271 24.51 -4.99 4.86
CA GLU A 271 25.69 -4.21 4.48
C GLU A 271 25.97 -4.33 2.98
N THR A 272 25.87 -5.53 2.42
CA THR A 272 26.01 -5.77 0.97
C THR A 272 24.94 -5.01 0.18
N ALA A 273 23.68 -5.05 0.63
CA ALA A 273 22.60 -4.29 0.00
C ALA A 273 22.86 -2.77 0.05
N LEU A 274 23.39 -2.25 1.17
CA LEU A 274 23.75 -0.83 1.29
C LEU A 274 24.95 -0.41 0.42
N ARG A 275 25.78 -1.35 0.00
CA ARG A 275 26.90 -1.06 -0.92
C ARG A 275 26.50 -1.15 -2.39
N THR A 276 25.46 -1.91 -2.73
CA THR A 276 25.20 -2.32 -4.12
C THR A 276 23.84 -1.93 -4.65
N THR A 277 22.88 -1.56 -3.78
CA THR A 277 21.52 -1.26 -4.18
C THR A 277 21.12 0.20 -3.93
N GLN A 278 19.98 0.61 -4.46
CA GLN A 278 19.40 1.94 -4.21
C GLN A 278 19.20 2.23 -2.72
N TYR A 279 19.00 1.21 -1.87
CA TYR A 279 18.76 1.40 -0.45
C TYR A 279 19.92 2.00 0.31
N GLY A 280 21.17 1.80 -0.17
CA GLY A 280 22.34 2.42 0.41
C GLY A 280 22.69 3.81 -0.13
N LYS A 281 22.07 4.23 -1.23
CA LYS A 281 22.36 5.54 -1.84
C LYS A 281 22.01 6.70 -0.92
N CYS A 282 22.72 7.80 -1.11
CA CYS A 282 22.32 9.09 -0.58
C CYS A 282 20.90 9.40 -1.07
N VAL A 283 20.00 9.75 -0.17
CA VAL A 283 18.59 9.99 -0.47
C VAL A 283 18.37 11.11 -1.51
N PHE A 284 19.34 11.99 -1.67
CA PHE A 284 19.34 13.07 -2.64
C PHE A 284 19.93 12.69 -4.01
N LYS A 285 20.53 11.49 -4.12
CA LYS A 285 21.20 10.99 -5.33
C LYS A 285 20.54 9.72 -5.89
N CYS A 286 19.28 9.49 -5.51
CA CYS A 286 18.48 8.42 -6.08
C CYS A 286 17.88 8.83 -7.42
N ASP A 287 17.34 7.87 -8.17
CA ASP A 287 16.70 8.09 -9.47
C ASP A 287 15.17 8.30 -9.35
N ASN A 288 14.72 8.71 -8.17
CA ASN A 288 13.31 8.97 -7.90
C ASN A 288 12.78 10.16 -8.71
N ASP A 289 11.55 10.02 -9.22
CA ASP A 289 10.82 11.01 -10.00
C ASP A 289 9.40 11.26 -9.50
N VAL A 290 8.97 10.51 -8.48
CA VAL A 290 7.64 10.68 -7.90
C VAL A 290 7.59 11.89 -6.96
N VAL A 291 6.42 12.49 -6.83
CA VAL A 291 6.22 13.71 -6.02
C VAL A 291 6.46 13.43 -4.53
N ASP A 292 6.97 14.42 -3.80
CA ASP A 292 7.11 14.38 -2.34
C ASP A 292 6.00 15.16 -1.60
N HIS A 293 5.20 15.91 -2.33
CA HIS A 293 3.93 16.49 -1.88
C HIS A 293 2.97 16.69 -3.04
N GLN A 294 1.66 16.59 -2.75
CA GLN A 294 0.60 16.67 -3.76
C GLN A 294 -0.71 17.08 -3.13
N THR A 295 -1.46 17.94 -3.83
CA THR A 295 -2.84 18.28 -3.52
C THR A 295 -3.75 17.82 -4.65
N VAL A 296 -4.90 17.25 -4.30
CA VAL A 296 -5.93 16.81 -5.24
C VAL A 296 -7.25 17.42 -4.82
N ASN A 297 -7.88 18.19 -5.71
CA ASN A 297 -9.22 18.73 -5.52
C ASN A 297 -10.20 17.94 -6.39
N MET A 298 -11.34 17.55 -5.83
CA MET A 298 -12.35 16.74 -6.49
C MET A 298 -13.74 17.33 -6.29
N ILE A 299 -14.61 17.11 -7.28
CA ILE A 299 -16.04 17.35 -7.18
C ILE A 299 -16.75 16.02 -7.44
N PHE A 300 -17.52 15.58 -6.47
CA PHE A 300 -18.38 14.41 -6.58
C PHE A 300 -19.80 14.78 -7.05
N GLU A 301 -20.64 13.78 -7.28
CA GLU A 301 -22.09 13.98 -7.49
C GLU A 301 -22.66 14.78 -6.31
N ASP A 302 -23.77 15.48 -6.55
CA ASP A 302 -24.41 16.39 -5.59
C ASP A 302 -23.49 17.56 -5.15
N ASP A 303 -22.50 17.89 -6.02
CA ASP A 303 -21.54 18.99 -5.86
C ASP A 303 -20.70 18.93 -4.57
N ILE A 304 -20.53 17.73 -3.99
CA ILE A 304 -19.66 17.53 -2.82
C ILE A 304 -18.23 17.83 -3.20
N THR A 305 -17.60 18.75 -2.47
CA THR A 305 -16.21 19.15 -2.69
C THR A 305 -15.25 18.39 -1.78
N VAL A 306 -14.12 17.96 -2.34
CA VAL A 306 -13.09 17.23 -1.59
C VAL A 306 -11.72 17.81 -1.86
N THR A 307 -10.97 18.09 -0.80
CA THR A 307 -9.54 18.39 -0.87
C THR A 307 -8.77 17.26 -0.21
N PHE A 308 -7.83 16.70 -0.95
CA PHE A 308 -6.88 15.72 -0.44
C PHE A 308 -5.45 16.27 -0.53
N THR A 309 -4.67 16.08 0.53
CA THR A 309 -3.25 16.45 0.55
C THR A 309 -2.40 15.26 0.96
N MET A 310 -1.39 14.93 0.15
CA MET A 310 -0.34 13.99 0.49
C MET A 310 0.96 14.77 0.74
N ASN A 311 1.66 14.48 1.82
CA ASN A 311 2.90 15.15 2.17
C ASN A 311 3.89 14.17 2.82
N ALA A 312 5.17 14.27 2.41
CA ALA A 312 6.27 13.47 2.93
C ALA A 312 6.89 14.04 4.23
N PHE A 313 6.74 15.35 4.50
CA PHE A 313 7.49 16.08 5.55
C PHE A 313 6.72 16.17 6.85
N ASN A 314 6.50 15.02 7.48
CA ASN A 314 5.73 14.89 8.71
C ASN A 314 6.12 13.60 9.46
N LYS A 315 5.48 13.33 10.59
CA LYS A 315 5.69 12.11 11.40
C LYS A 315 4.86 10.89 10.97
N GLY A 316 3.95 11.06 10.02
CA GLY A 316 3.01 10.02 9.59
C GLY A 316 1.60 10.22 10.16
N GLY A 317 0.65 9.46 9.60
CA GLY A 317 -0.76 9.45 10.00
C GLY A 317 -1.71 9.89 8.90
N ARG A 318 -3.01 9.77 9.18
CA ARG A 318 -4.10 10.28 8.33
C ARG A 318 -5.02 11.16 9.14
N PHE A 319 -5.48 12.25 8.53
CA PHE A 319 -6.41 13.19 9.14
C PHE A 319 -7.59 13.39 8.22
N ILE A 320 -8.80 13.39 8.78
CA ILE A 320 -10.01 13.60 8.00
C ILE A 320 -10.97 14.54 8.75
N HIS A 321 -11.49 15.51 8.01
CA HIS A 321 -12.54 16.41 8.43
C HIS A 321 -13.69 16.34 7.43
N ILE A 322 -14.87 15.94 7.90
CA ILE A 322 -16.09 15.79 7.10
C ILE A 322 -17.10 16.81 7.59
N MET A 323 -17.59 17.66 6.71
CA MET A 323 -18.58 18.69 6.98
C MET A 323 -19.90 18.33 6.29
N GLY A 324 -20.96 18.26 7.05
CA GLY A 324 -22.30 17.96 6.59
C GLY A 324 -23.33 19.00 7.01
N THR A 325 -24.58 18.83 6.58
CA THR A 325 -25.66 19.79 6.85
C THR A 325 -26.14 19.83 8.29
N LYS A 326 -25.80 18.81 9.11
CA LYS A 326 -26.22 18.72 10.52
C LYS A 326 -25.05 18.67 11.50
N GLY A 327 -23.85 18.44 11.03
CA GLY A 327 -22.68 18.31 11.88
C GLY A 327 -21.38 18.22 11.10
N GLU A 328 -20.28 18.27 11.85
CA GLU A 328 -18.95 17.99 11.32
C GLU A 328 -18.23 16.92 12.14
N LEU A 329 -17.34 16.18 11.49
CA LEU A 329 -16.54 15.11 12.09
C LEU A 329 -15.07 15.40 11.89
N HIS A 330 -14.29 15.35 12.99
CA HIS A 330 -12.83 15.40 12.99
C HIS A 330 -12.27 14.07 13.48
N ALA A 331 -11.32 13.49 12.74
CA ALA A 331 -10.68 12.23 13.11
C ALA A 331 -9.23 12.16 12.67
N ALA A 332 -8.41 11.45 13.44
CA ALA A 332 -7.02 11.17 13.11
C ALA A 332 -6.67 9.71 13.34
N MET A 333 -6.02 9.10 12.36
CA MET A 333 -5.36 7.79 12.47
C MET A 333 -3.86 8.04 12.59
N ASP A 334 -3.43 8.50 13.76
CA ASP A 334 -2.06 9.00 14.02
C ASP A 334 -1.23 8.10 14.95
N GLY A 335 -1.81 6.96 15.37
CA GLY A 335 -1.19 6.04 16.33
C GLY A 335 -1.21 6.52 17.77
N LEU A 336 -1.77 7.71 18.06
CA LEU A 336 -1.83 8.30 19.39
C LEU A 336 -3.17 8.06 20.10
N GLY A 337 -4.13 7.44 19.41
CA GLY A 337 -5.47 7.22 19.93
C GLY A 337 -6.33 8.48 19.96
N THR A 338 -6.08 9.43 19.05
CA THR A 338 -6.88 10.64 18.89
C THR A 338 -8.35 10.27 18.66
N PRO A 339 -9.30 10.77 19.46
CA PRO A 339 -10.70 10.39 19.35
C PRO A 339 -11.34 10.90 18.06
N ILE A 340 -12.31 10.17 17.55
CA ILE A 340 -13.24 10.66 16.52
C ILE A 340 -14.22 11.61 17.22
N THR A 341 -14.25 12.86 16.80
CA THR A 341 -15.08 13.90 17.42
C THR A 341 -16.14 14.37 16.44
N ILE A 342 -17.38 14.47 16.90
CA ILE A 342 -18.51 15.04 16.13
C ILE A 342 -18.99 16.29 16.84
N TYR A 343 -19.18 17.36 16.07
CA TYR A 343 -19.82 18.58 16.50
C TYR A 343 -21.16 18.71 15.76
N GLU A 344 -22.27 18.67 16.49
CA GLU A 344 -23.60 18.85 15.92
C GLU A 344 -23.89 20.35 15.76
N LEU A 345 -24.35 20.71 14.56
CA LEU A 345 -24.81 22.07 14.26
C LEU A 345 -26.20 22.27 14.85
N SER A 346 -26.30 23.00 15.96
CA SER A 346 -27.57 23.32 16.59
C SER A 346 -27.87 24.82 16.55
N LEU A 347 -29.17 25.18 16.55
CA LEU A 347 -29.60 26.58 16.59
C LEU A 347 -29.20 27.28 17.88
N ILE A 348 -28.71 26.57 18.89
CA ILE A 348 -28.31 27.10 20.21
C ILE A 348 -26.97 27.87 20.14
N HIS A 349 -26.18 27.69 19.10
CA HIS A 349 -24.92 28.40 18.90
C HIS A 349 -25.04 29.70 18.09
N ILE A 350 -26.26 30.18 17.85
CA ILE A 350 -26.54 31.51 17.27
C ILE A 350 -26.80 32.48 18.42
N SER A 351 -25.81 32.73 19.27
CA SER A 351 -25.85 33.76 20.27
C SER A 351 -24.58 34.59 20.28
#